data_048fc492737e3dc37934fb26ddcb57f0
#
_entry.id   048fc492737e3dc37934fb26ddcb57f0
#
_cell.length_a   1.000
_cell.length_b   1.000
_cell.length_c   1.000
_cell.angle_alpha   90.00
_cell.angle_beta   90.00
_cell.angle_gamma   90.00
#
_symmetry.space_group_name_H-M   'P 1'
#
loop_
_entity.id
_entity.type
_entity.pdbx_description
1 polymer ?
#
loop_
_entity_poly.entity_id
_entity_poly.type
_entity_poly.pdbx_seq_one_letter_code
_entity_poly.pdbx_strand_id
1 'polypeptide(L)'
;WSAWTYDTVTTNSLALTGLSNSTSYHWQVATMCVSSGTNNSGFTSYVTFSTTSCNMSLSTSQTNVACNGASTGAIDLSVIGGSGSYSYLWNNGSTSQDLTSLSAGSYSVTVTDNTCSNTASASVTITEPAALNVSVTSLGSSTVCSGSTVSLRMSTYASPVNTYQWSDANGAISGATSSTYTATASGTYSLTVTTPAGCSATSSGFAVTILTVSTPSSLSSSNIELTKATMNWASVSGAHHYDIRMRVQGASWTIAMNNIPSGITSKQKSNLTPSTTYEWQIRSACSSDTSSVSAWSSTQTFTTLTPC
;
A
#
# COMPACT_ATOMS: atom_id res chain seq x y z
N TRP A 1 -50.33 -20.98 -45.10
CA TRP A 1 -50.98 -22.09 -44.40
C TRP A 1 -50.26 -23.37 -44.77
N SER A 2 -49.54 -24.05 -43.84
CA SER A 2 -48.96 -25.39 -44.05
C SER A 2 -50.09 -26.42 -44.09
N ALA A 3 -49.92 -27.45 -44.94
CA ALA A 3 -50.90 -28.51 -45.13
C ALA A 3 -51.17 -29.25 -43.81
N TRP A 4 -52.44 -29.67 -43.60
CA TRP A 4 -52.83 -30.52 -42.53
C TRP A 4 -52.19 -31.92 -42.73
N THR A 5 -51.55 -32.45 -41.68
CA THR A 5 -51.13 -33.85 -41.62
C THR A 5 -52.11 -34.63 -40.77
N TYR A 6 -52.42 -35.87 -41.14
CA TYR A 6 -53.38 -36.71 -40.48
C TYR A 6 -52.68 -37.94 -39.88
N ASP A 7 -52.94 -38.17 -38.58
CA ASP A 7 -52.55 -39.41 -37.90
C ASP A 7 -53.80 -40.13 -37.44
N THR A 8 -53.87 -41.45 -37.62
CA THR A 8 -54.92 -42.30 -37.08
C THR A 8 -54.44 -42.97 -35.82
N VAL A 9 -55.20 -42.76 -34.74
CA VAL A 9 -54.85 -43.36 -33.45
C VAL A 9 -56.01 -44.23 -32.93
N THR A 10 -55.67 -45.33 -32.29
CA THR A 10 -56.62 -46.24 -31.62
C THR A 10 -56.66 -45.98 -30.10
N THR A 11 -55.87 -45.04 -29.61
CA THR A 11 -55.79 -44.59 -28.23
C THR A 11 -56.34 -43.18 -28.10
N ASN A 12 -56.69 -42.76 -26.89
CA ASN A 12 -57.14 -41.41 -26.58
C ASN A 12 -56.01 -40.41 -26.32
N SER A 13 -54.75 -40.76 -26.69
CA SER A 13 -53.58 -39.90 -26.61
C SER A 13 -52.66 -40.11 -27.80
N LEU A 14 -52.05 -39.05 -28.30
CA LEU A 14 -51.06 -39.04 -29.40
C LEU A 14 -49.90 -38.16 -28.96
N ALA A 15 -48.67 -38.69 -29.01
CA ALA A 15 -47.48 -37.90 -28.85
C ALA A 15 -47.00 -37.36 -30.19
N LEU A 16 -46.94 -36.06 -30.31
CA LEU A 16 -46.43 -35.37 -31.51
C LEU A 16 -44.92 -35.17 -31.40
N THR A 17 -44.17 -35.59 -32.43
CA THR A 17 -42.70 -35.40 -32.51
C THR A 17 -42.34 -34.58 -33.75
N GLY A 18 -41.10 -34.03 -33.79
CA GLY A 18 -40.61 -33.27 -34.93
C GLY A 18 -41.24 -31.88 -35.08
N LEU A 19 -41.81 -31.30 -34.03
CA LEU A 19 -42.36 -29.96 -34.01
C LEU A 19 -41.23 -28.93 -34.01
N SER A 20 -41.41 -27.83 -34.77
CA SER A 20 -40.49 -26.70 -34.81
C SER A 20 -40.62 -25.87 -33.53
N ASN A 21 -39.52 -25.33 -33.04
CA ASN A 21 -39.48 -24.40 -31.89
C ASN A 21 -40.23 -23.12 -32.18
N SER A 22 -40.75 -22.45 -31.16
CA SER A 22 -41.44 -21.15 -31.25
C SER A 22 -42.56 -21.13 -32.28
N THR A 23 -43.22 -22.25 -32.47
CA THR A 23 -44.25 -22.43 -33.51
C THR A 23 -45.59 -22.71 -32.87
N SER A 24 -46.65 -22.05 -33.35
CA SER A 24 -48.01 -22.29 -32.91
C SER A 24 -48.63 -23.36 -33.81
N TYR A 25 -49.15 -24.37 -33.17
CA TYR A 25 -49.83 -25.49 -33.84
C TYR A 25 -51.29 -25.56 -33.50
N HIS A 26 -52.12 -25.97 -34.47
CA HIS A 26 -53.53 -26.23 -34.28
C HIS A 26 -53.83 -27.70 -34.52
N TRP A 27 -54.69 -28.29 -33.69
CA TRP A 27 -55.10 -29.66 -33.86
C TRP A 27 -56.61 -29.80 -33.68
N GLN A 28 -57.16 -30.80 -34.37
CA GLN A 28 -58.57 -31.15 -34.29
C GLN A 28 -58.70 -32.69 -34.30
N VAL A 29 -59.77 -33.22 -33.75
CA VAL A 29 -60.08 -34.66 -33.73
C VAL A 29 -61.39 -34.91 -34.41
N ALA A 30 -61.44 -36.02 -35.14
CA ALA A 30 -62.66 -36.57 -35.69
C ALA A 30 -62.68 -38.08 -35.39
N THR A 31 -63.82 -38.65 -35.06
CA THR A 31 -64.02 -40.11 -34.95
C THR A 31 -64.36 -40.67 -36.32
N MET A 32 -63.73 -41.80 -36.64
CA MET A 32 -63.98 -42.54 -37.90
C MET A 32 -64.77 -43.84 -37.58
N CYS A 33 -65.88 -44.04 -38.28
CA CYS A 33 -66.70 -45.20 -38.11
C CYS A 33 -66.28 -46.45 -38.93
N VAL A 34 -65.42 -46.21 -39.93
CA VAL A 34 -64.94 -47.28 -40.83
C VAL A 34 -63.51 -47.06 -41.24
N SER A 35 -62.74 -48.12 -41.50
CA SER A 35 -61.33 -48.06 -41.89
C SER A 35 -61.07 -47.37 -43.27
N SER A 36 -62.08 -47.11 -44.07
CA SER A 36 -61.97 -46.43 -45.35
C SER A 36 -61.91 -44.90 -45.27
N GLY A 37 -62.09 -44.29 -44.08
CA GLY A 37 -61.98 -42.87 -43.87
C GLY A 37 -63.10 -41.97 -44.48
N THR A 38 -64.17 -42.60 -44.99
CA THR A 38 -65.24 -41.91 -45.71
C THR A 38 -66.42 -41.45 -44.85
N ASN A 39 -66.55 -42.01 -43.65
CA ASN A 39 -67.55 -41.59 -42.64
C ASN A 39 -66.89 -41.13 -41.34
N ASN A 40 -66.86 -39.83 -41.09
CA ASN A 40 -66.31 -39.26 -39.86
C ASN A 40 -67.35 -38.38 -39.17
N SER A 41 -67.15 -38.09 -37.89
CA SER A 41 -68.04 -37.24 -37.06
C SER A 41 -67.96 -35.75 -37.39
N GLY A 42 -67.16 -35.33 -38.37
CA GLY A 42 -66.72 -33.95 -38.47
C GLY A 42 -65.60 -33.66 -37.44
N PHE A 43 -64.77 -32.73 -37.75
CA PHE A 43 -63.69 -32.33 -36.81
C PHE A 43 -64.25 -31.47 -35.66
N THR A 44 -63.61 -31.62 -34.48
CA THR A 44 -63.86 -30.71 -33.34
C THR A 44 -63.42 -29.30 -33.71
N SER A 45 -63.76 -28.33 -32.86
CA SER A 45 -63.07 -27.04 -32.92
C SER A 45 -61.57 -27.29 -32.71
N TYR A 46 -60.74 -26.48 -33.39
CA TYR A 46 -59.31 -26.61 -33.24
C TYR A 46 -58.87 -26.14 -31.87
N VAL A 47 -57.86 -26.78 -31.29
CA VAL A 47 -57.16 -26.40 -30.08
C VAL A 47 -55.75 -25.94 -30.49
N THR A 48 -55.28 -24.90 -29.87
CA THR A 48 -53.98 -24.29 -30.17
C THR A 48 -53.00 -24.62 -29.05
N PHE A 49 -51.79 -24.92 -29.38
CA PHE A 49 -50.64 -24.89 -28.48
C PHE A 49 -49.42 -24.29 -29.19
N SER A 50 -48.48 -23.77 -28.45
CA SER A 50 -47.24 -23.25 -29.01
C SER A 50 -46.06 -24.00 -28.38
N THR A 51 -45.08 -24.32 -29.23
CA THR A 51 -43.78 -24.82 -28.75
C THR A 51 -42.97 -23.73 -28.12
N THR A 52 -42.15 -24.08 -27.13
CA THR A 52 -41.27 -23.16 -26.41
C THR A 52 -40.18 -22.64 -27.36
N SER A 53 -39.81 -21.39 -27.18
CA SER A 53 -38.60 -20.83 -27.80
C SER A 53 -37.36 -21.38 -27.11
N CYS A 54 -36.46 -21.96 -27.88
CA CYS A 54 -35.21 -22.47 -27.41
C CYS A 54 -34.02 -21.52 -27.65
N ASN A 55 -34.28 -20.35 -28.23
CA ASN A 55 -33.23 -19.36 -28.47
C ASN A 55 -32.89 -18.64 -27.15
N MET A 56 -31.62 -18.71 -26.74
CA MET A 56 -31.09 -18.01 -25.59
C MET A 56 -30.09 -16.95 -26.00
N SER A 57 -30.08 -15.81 -25.31
CA SER A 57 -29.01 -14.84 -25.32
C SER A 57 -28.58 -14.53 -23.91
N LEU A 58 -27.27 -14.28 -23.71
CA LEU A 58 -26.69 -13.98 -22.41
C LEU A 58 -26.26 -12.52 -22.36
N SER A 59 -26.50 -11.88 -21.23
CA SER A 59 -25.98 -10.55 -20.90
C SER A 59 -25.27 -10.63 -19.55
N THR A 60 -24.10 -10.00 -19.44
CA THR A 60 -23.33 -9.95 -18.20
C THR A 60 -23.05 -8.52 -17.81
N SER A 61 -23.14 -8.21 -16.51
CA SER A 61 -22.55 -7.03 -15.92
C SER A 61 -21.55 -7.43 -14.85
N GLN A 62 -20.50 -6.63 -14.61
CA GLN A 62 -19.48 -6.95 -13.63
C GLN A 62 -19.18 -5.78 -12.70
N THR A 63 -18.80 -6.13 -11.47
CA THR A 63 -18.14 -5.25 -10.53
C THR A 63 -16.67 -5.66 -10.44
N ASN A 64 -15.76 -4.73 -10.73
CA ASN A 64 -14.33 -4.97 -10.62
C ASN A 64 -13.86 -4.99 -9.16
N VAL A 65 -12.68 -5.58 -8.93
CA VAL A 65 -12.08 -5.63 -7.60
C VAL A 65 -11.72 -4.22 -7.13
N ALA A 66 -12.09 -3.87 -5.91
CA ALA A 66 -11.87 -2.53 -5.37
C ALA A 66 -10.39 -2.24 -5.03
N CYS A 67 -9.64 -3.27 -4.58
CA CYS A 67 -8.24 -3.15 -4.18
C CYS A 67 -7.40 -4.26 -4.83
N ASN A 68 -6.16 -3.94 -5.18
CA ASN A 68 -5.23 -4.94 -5.72
C ASN A 68 -5.12 -6.16 -4.80
N GLY A 69 -5.23 -7.36 -5.36
CA GLY A 69 -5.17 -8.64 -4.66
C GLY A 69 -6.39 -8.99 -3.80
N ALA A 70 -7.44 -8.17 -3.77
CA ALA A 70 -8.66 -8.48 -3.06
C ALA A 70 -9.59 -9.40 -3.88
N SER A 71 -10.65 -9.90 -3.25
CA SER A 71 -11.68 -10.73 -3.88
C SER A 71 -13.06 -10.10 -3.66
N THR A 72 -13.25 -8.87 -4.19
CA THR A 72 -14.49 -8.11 -4.06
C THR A 72 -15.26 -7.99 -5.38
N GLY A 73 -14.79 -8.65 -6.43
CA GLY A 73 -15.43 -8.67 -7.74
C GLY A 73 -16.75 -9.44 -7.73
N ALA A 74 -17.64 -9.12 -8.66
CA ALA A 74 -18.91 -9.82 -8.86
C ALA A 74 -19.29 -9.86 -10.34
N ILE A 75 -20.07 -10.84 -10.72
CA ILE A 75 -20.69 -10.98 -12.04
C ILE A 75 -22.16 -11.25 -11.84
N ASP A 76 -22.99 -10.46 -12.52
CA ASP A 76 -24.43 -10.64 -12.66
C ASP A 76 -24.69 -11.15 -14.09
N LEU A 77 -25.26 -12.33 -14.22
CA LEU A 77 -25.60 -13.01 -15.47
C LEU A 77 -27.10 -13.00 -15.68
N SER A 78 -27.54 -12.43 -16.77
CA SER A 78 -28.94 -12.51 -17.20
C SER A 78 -29.09 -13.39 -18.42
N VAL A 79 -30.06 -14.28 -18.38
CA VAL A 79 -30.46 -15.15 -19.50
C VAL A 79 -31.77 -14.64 -20.08
N ILE A 80 -31.82 -14.41 -21.36
CA ILE A 80 -33.02 -13.94 -22.10
C ILE A 80 -33.45 -14.99 -23.10
N GLY A 81 -34.73 -15.39 -23.06
CA GLY A 81 -35.28 -16.44 -23.92
C GLY A 81 -35.09 -17.83 -23.37
N GLY A 82 -35.24 -18.86 -24.23
CA GLY A 82 -35.21 -20.25 -23.81
C GLY A 82 -36.48 -20.73 -23.06
N SER A 83 -36.37 -21.87 -22.37
CA SER A 83 -37.49 -22.50 -21.66
C SER A 83 -37.76 -21.91 -20.25
N GLY A 84 -36.81 -21.15 -19.70
CA GLY A 84 -36.84 -20.65 -18.31
C GLY A 84 -36.24 -21.59 -17.28
N SER A 85 -35.77 -22.79 -17.68
CA SER A 85 -35.07 -23.73 -16.81
C SER A 85 -33.63 -23.90 -17.27
N TYR A 86 -32.69 -23.37 -16.47
CA TYR A 86 -31.28 -23.33 -16.86
C TYR A 86 -30.38 -23.99 -15.85
N SER A 87 -29.27 -24.52 -16.32
CA SER A 87 -28.11 -24.92 -15.51
C SER A 87 -26.89 -24.14 -15.98
N TYR A 88 -26.00 -23.83 -15.04
CA TYR A 88 -24.84 -22.99 -15.23
C TYR A 88 -23.57 -23.78 -14.92
N LEU A 89 -22.52 -23.56 -15.67
CA LEU A 89 -21.19 -24.09 -15.39
C LEU A 89 -20.15 -23.04 -15.73
N TRP A 90 -19.54 -22.46 -14.70
CA TRP A 90 -18.44 -21.52 -14.83
C TRP A 90 -17.10 -22.25 -14.89
N ASN A 91 -16.09 -21.61 -15.49
CA ASN A 91 -14.72 -22.15 -15.56
C ASN A 91 -14.05 -22.31 -14.19
N ASN A 92 -14.53 -21.63 -13.15
CA ASN A 92 -14.08 -21.82 -11.76
C ASN A 92 -14.82 -22.95 -11.01
N GLY A 93 -15.69 -23.69 -11.70
CA GLY A 93 -16.47 -24.82 -11.16
C GLY A 93 -17.78 -24.41 -10.48
N SER A 94 -18.12 -23.13 -10.39
CA SER A 94 -19.41 -22.69 -9.85
C SER A 94 -20.58 -23.07 -10.77
N THR A 95 -21.71 -23.39 -10.15
CA THR A 95 -22.99 -23.65 -10.82
C THR A 95 -24.07 -22.61 -10.51
N SER A 96 -23.70 -21.53 -9.82
CA SER A 96 -24.59 -20.39 -9.56
C SER A 96 -24.79 -19.54 -10.80
N GLN A 97 -25.95 -18.88 -10.94
CA GLN A 97 -26.17 -17.94 -12.01
C GLN A 97 -25.19 -16.76 -11.87
N ASP A 98 -25.17 -16.12 -10.72
CA ASP A 98 -24.31 -15.00 -10.42
C ASP A 98 -23.10 -15.43 -9.59
N LEU A 99 -22.03 -14.67 -9.70
CA LEU A 99 -20.82 -14.89 -8.92
C LEU A 99 -20.49 -13.68 -8.08
N THR A 100 -20.03 -13.93 -6.86
CA THR A 100 -19.52 -12.91 -5.92
C THR A 100 -18.18 -13.31 -5.35
N SER A 101 -17.51 -12.40 -4.66
CA SER A 101 -16.21 -12.65 -4.02
C SER A 101 -15.13 -13.11 -5.01
N LEU A 102 -15.11 -12.48 -6.20
CA LEU A 102 -14.19 -12.82 -7.29
C LEU A 102 -12.91 -12.01 -7.19
N SER A 103 -11.78 -12.66 -7.41
CA SER A 103 -10.50 -12.03 -7.70
C SER A 103 -10.47 -11.53 -9.16
N ALA A 104 -9.49 -10.69 -9.50
CA ALA A 104 -9.23 -10.31 -10.88
C ALA A 104 -8.91 -11.56 -11.74
N GLY A 105 -9.47 -11.61 -12.92
CA GLY A 105 -9.32 -12.75 -13.82
C GLY A 105 -10.41 -12.82 -14.90
N SER A 106 -10.29 -13.81 -15.78
CA SER A 106 -11.27 -14.07 -16.83
C SER A 106 -12.18 -15.21 -16.42
N TYR A 107 -13.47 -14.96 -16.47
CA TYR A 107 -14.52 -15.91 -16.14
C TYR A 107 -15.33 -16.22 -17.39
N SER A 108 -15.65 -17.49 -17.61
CA SER A 108 -16.52 -17.93 -18.70
C SER A 108 -17.58 -18.88 -18.16
N VAL A 109 -18.79 -18.73 -18.67
CA VAL A 109 -19.94 -19.57 -18.31
C VAL A 109 -20.47 -20.27 -19.56
N THR A 110 -20.90 -21.51 -19.36
CA THR A 110 -21.79 -22.23 -20.28
C THR A 110 -23.13 -22.38 -19.59
N VAL A 111 -24.17 -21.86 -20.20
CA VAL A 111 -25.56 -22.00 -19.76
C VAL A 111 -26.23 -23.04 -20.64
N THR A 112 -26.88 -24.04 -20.04
CA THR A 112 -27.64 -25.06 -20.73
C THR A 112 -29.13 -24.89 -20.41
N ASP A 113 -29.95 -24.83 -21.45
CA ASP A 113 -31.42 -24.95 -21.31
C ASP A 113 -31.78 -26.41 -21.06
N ASN A 114 -32.31 -26.71 -19.89
CA ASN A 114 -32.58 -28.06 -19.45
C ASN A 114 -33.73 -28.73 -20.23
N THR A 115 -34.60 -27.95 -20.86
CA THR A 115 -35.73 -28.46 -21.66
C THR A 115 -35.33 -28.64 -23.12
N CYS A 116 -34.62 -27.72 -23.69
CA CYS A 116 -34.23 -27.69 -25.10
C CYS A 116 -32.87 -28.35 -25.37
N SER A 117 -32.06 -28.57 -24.33
CA SER A 117 -30.70 -29.14 -24.42
C SER A 117 -29.71 -28.30 -25.27
N ASN A 118 -30.04 -27.07 -25.60
CA ASN A 118 -29.12 -26.15 -26.27
C ASN A 118 -28.29 -25.32 -25.25
N THR A 119 -27.16 -24.78 -25.69
CA THR A 119 -26.24 -24.06 -24.86
C THR A 119 -25.93 -22.67 -25.41
N ALA A 120 -25.62 -21.75 -24.50
CA ALA A 120 -25.03 -20.46 -24.81
C ALA A 120 -23.85 -20.20 -23.88
N SER A 121 -22.85 -19.44 -24.34
CA SER A 121 -21.66 -19.13 -23.53
C SER A 121 -21.38 -17.63 -23.54
N ALA A 122 -20.85 -17.15 -22.42
CA ALA A 122 -20.37 -15.76 -22.26
C ALA A 122 -19.04 -15.75 -21.54
N SER A 123 -18.27 -14.67 -21.74
CA SER A 123 -17.02 -14.43 -21.05
C SER A 123 -16.99 -13.00 -20.55
N VAL A 124 -16.42 -12.81 -19.35
CA VAL A 124 -16.27 -11.50 -18.71
C VAL A 124 -14.94 -11.45 -17.96
N THR A 125 -14.31 -10.27 -17.95
CA THR A 125 -13.04 -10.06 -17.26
C THR A 125 -13.26 -9.13 -16.07
N ILE A 126 -12.94 -9.61 -14.88
CA ILE A 126 -12.82 -8.80 -13.65
C ILE A 126 -11.42 -8.22 -13.60
N THR A 127 -11.30 -6.91 -13.48
CA THR A 127 -10.03 -6.20 -13.35
C THR A 127 -9.80 -5.74 -11.91
N GLU A 128 -8.54 -5.44 -11.58
CA GLU A 128 -8.16 -4.82 -10.30
C GLU A 128 -7.30 -3.58 -10.54
N PRO A 129 -7.27 -2.62 -9.61
CA PRO A 129 -6.37 -1.48 -9.69
C PRO A 129 -4.92 -1.91 -9.50
N ALA A 130 -3.98 -1.06 -9.93
CA ALA A 130 -2.56 -1.27 -9.65
C ALA A 130 -2.28 -1.30 -8.14
N ALA A 131 -1.27 -2.07 -7.73
CA ALA A 131 -0.82 -2.13 -6.34
C ALA A 131 -0.38 -0.74 -5.85
N LEU A 132 -0.74 -0.40 -4.61
CA LEU A 132 -0.30 0.83 -3.97
C LEU A 132 1.17 0.72 -3.57
N ASN A 133 2.02 1.58 -4.11
CA ASN A 133 3.41 1.71 -3.72
C ASN A 133 3.61 3.00 -2.95
N VAL A 134 4.01 2.89 -1.68
CA VAL A 134 4.28 4.02 -0.79
C VAL A 134 5.74 3.99 -0.37
N SER A 135 6.45 5.10 -0.54
CA SER A 135 7.79 5.27 -0.03
C SER A 135 7.96 6.62 0.66
N VAL A 136 8.90 6.69 1.59
CA VAL A 136 9.22 7.87 2.38
C VAL A 136 10.64 8.32 2.05
N THR A 137 10.84 9.62 1.99
CA THR A 137 12.15 10.26 1.86
C THR A 137 12.25 11.46 2.80
N SER A 138 13.47 11.91 3.09
CA SER A 138 13.72 13.17 3.81
C SER A 138 13.92 14.34 2.84
N LEU A 139 13.56 15.54 3.30
CA LEU A 139 13.91 16.81 2.65
C LEU A 139 15.28 17.29 3.14
N GLY A 140 16.34 16.54 2.86
CA GLY A 140 17.70 16.83 3.32
C GLY A 140 18.30 15.61 4.03
N SER A 141 19.30 15.84 4.92
CA SER A 141 19.96 14.77 5.66
C SER A 141 18.98 14.03 6.58
N SER A 142 19.07 12.70 6.62
CA SER A 142 18.37 11.87 7.61
C SER A 142 19.11 11.80 8.95
N THR A 143 20.33 12.37 9.01
CA THR A 143 21.14 12.48 10.23
C THR A 143 21.40 13.95 10.49
N VAL A 144 20.95 14.44 11.63
CA VAL A 144 21.07 15.85 12.05
C VAL A 144 21.53 15.93 13.50
N CYS A 145 21.96 17.11 13.92
CA CYS A 145 22.33 17.36 15.30
C CYS A 145 21.11 17.60 16.21
N SER A 146 21.26 17.34 17.49
CA SER A 146 20.28 17.68 18.52
C SER A 146 19.87 19.17 18.45
N GLY A 147 18.58 19.42 18.56
CA GLY A 147 17.98 20.75 18.33
C GLY A 147 17.52 20.98 16.88
N SER A 148 17.96 20.16 15.93
CA SER A 148 17.46 20.14 14.55
C SER A 148 16.39 19.07 14.34
N THR A 149 15.67 19.16 13.24
CA THR A 149 14.60 18.25 12.89
C THR A 149 14.80 17.68 11.48
N VAL A 150 14.20 16.51 11.19
CA VAL A 150 14.18 15.92 9.86
C VAL A 150 12.78 15.97 9.30
N SER A 151 12.59 16.68 8.20
CA SER A 151 11.31 16.71 7.49
C SER A 151 11.21 15.49 6.55
N LEU A 152 10.22 14.64 6.81
CA LEU A 152 9.89 13.46 6.02
C LEU A 152 8.71 13.77 5.09
N ARG A 153 8.69 13.16 3.93
CA ARG A 153 7.58 13.24 2.97
C ARG A 153 7.38 11.93 2.23
N MET A 154 6.19 11.73 1.73
CA MET A 154 5.90 10.70 0.74
C MET A 154 6.65 11.03 -0.56
N SER A 155 7.33 10.06 -1.18
CA SER A 155 8.12 10.26 -2.40
C SER A 155 7.54 9.63 -3.65
N THR A 156 6.73 8.57 -3.53
CA THR A 156 6.08 7.91 -4.67
C THR A 156 4.64 7.59 -4.37
N TYR A 157 3.78 7.79 -5.39
CA TYR A 157 2.37 7.57 -5.23
C TYR A 157 1.64 7.54 -6.60
N ALA A 158 0.73 6.60 -6.82
CA ALA A 158 0.10 6.36 -8.12
C ALA A 158 -1.44 6.45 -8.15
N SER A 159 -2.11 6.89 -7.06
CA SER A 159 -3.58 6.89 -6.99
C SER A 159 -4.09 7.96 -5.98
N PRO A 160 -5.35 8.46 -6.04
CA PRO A 160 -5.81 9.47 -5.08
C PRO A 160 -5.76 8.95 -3.63
N VAL A 161 -5.07 9.65 -2.73
CA VAL A 161 -5.02 9.34 -1.28
C VAL A 161 -6.19 10.03 -0.59
N ASN A 162 -6.80 9.31 0.34
CA ASN A 162 -7.82 9.83 1.22
C ASN A 162 -7.23 10.25 2.57
N THR A 163 -6.41 9.39 3.17
CA THR A 163 -5.82 9.65 4.48
C THR A 163 -4.36 9.22 4.56
N TYR A 164 -3.63 9.87 5.47
CA TYR A 164 -2.26 9.59 5.83
C TYR A 164 -2.19 9.26 7.33
N GLN A 165 -1.30 8.37 7.72
CA GLN A 165 -0.96 8.09 9.12
C GLN A 165 0.51 7.74 9.24
N TRP A 166 1.28 8.59 9.93
CA TRP A 166 2.66 8.29 10.30
C TRP A 166 2.71 7.42 11.55
N SER A 167 3.69 6.53 11.58
CA SER A 167 3.95 5.61 12.69
C SER A 167 5.45 5.54 12.98
N ASP A 168 5.79 5.26 14.23
CA ASP A 168 7.13 4.95 14.70
C ASP A 168 7.16 3.55 15.35
N ALA A 169 8.22 3.23 16.09
CA ALA A 169 8.37 1.95 16.80
C ALA A 169 7.28 1.71 17.88
N ASN A 170 6.61 2.76 18.36
CA ASN A 170 5.54 2.69 19.35
C ASN A 170 4.15 2.60 18.70
N GLY A 171 4.04 2.64 17.38
CA GLY A 171 2.81 2.58 16.64
C GLY A 171 2.42 3.91 16.01
N ALA A 172 1.13 4.13 15.80
CA ALA A 172 0.60 5.33 15.15
C ALA A 172 0.88 6.59 15.96
N ILE A 173 1.49 7.60 15.32
CA ILE A 173 1.78 8.90 15.95
C ILE A 173 0.50 9.73 15.91
N SER A 174 -0.01 10.10 17.09
CA SER A 174 -1.25 10.86 17.23
C SER A 174 -1.18 12.20 16.48
N GLY A 175 -2.18 12.48 15.65
CA GLY A 175 -2.29 13.72 14.87
C GLY A 175 -1.35 13.82 13.64
N ALA A 176 -0.50 12.83 13.39
CA ALA A 176 0.41 12.81 12.25
C ALA A 176 -0.30 12.28 10.98
N THR A 177 -1.23 13.08 10.44
CA THR A 177 -2.15 12.71 9.34
C THR A 177 -1.93 13.54 8.07
N SER A 178 -0.74 14.12 7.90
CA SER A 178 -0.37 14.89 6.70
C SER A 178 0.55 14.06 5.79
N SER A 179 0.70 14.46 4.53
CA SER A 179 1.65 13.87 3.58
C SER A 179 3.13 14.08 3.97
N THR A 180 3.37 14.95 4.96
CA THR A 180 4.69 15.25 5.53
C THR A 180 4.67 15.08 7.04
N TYR A 181 5.84 14.76 7.62
CA TYR A 181 6.03 14.67 9.07
C TYR A 181 7.39 15.24 9.45
N THR A 182 7.45 15.93 10.58
CA THR A 182 8.70 16.48 11.13
C THR A 182 9.15 15.62 12.31
N ALA A 183 10.18 14.82 12.09
CA ALA A 183 10.78 13.98 13.14
C ALA A 183 11.71 14.82 14.04
N THR A 184 11.47 14.76 15.35
CA THR A 184 12.22 15.45 16.41
C THR A 184 13.03 14.50 17.28
N ALA A 185 12.96 13.19 17.02
CA ALA A 185 13.69 12.14 17.73
C ALA A 185 14.29 11.14 16.74
N SER A 186 15.38 10.46 17.17
CA SER A 186 15.90 9.31 16.42
C SER A 186 14.89 8.18 16.43
N GLY A 187 14.74 7.50 15.30
CA GLY A 187 13.79 6.40 15.17
C GLY A 187 13.58 5.96 13.72
N THR A 188 12.77 4.95 13.56
CA THR A 188 12.32 4.48 12.24
C THR A 188 10.86 4.89 12.05
N TYR A 189 10.58 5.61 10.99
CA TYR A 189 9.27 6.17 10.67
C TYR A 189 8.70 5.52 9.42
N SER A 190 7.42 5.21 9.43
CA SER A 190 6.69 4.70 8.29
C SER A 190 5.41 5.50 8.05
N LEU A 191 4.93 5.46 6.81
CA LEU A 191 3.71 6.14 6.39
C LEU A 191 2.72 5.12 5.84
N THR A 192 1.53 5.05 6.42
CA THR A 192 0.37 4.35 5.88
C THR A 192 -0.51 5.34 5.13
N VAL A 193 -0.89 4.99 3.91
CA VAL A 193 -1.88 5.74 3.11
C VAL A 193 -3.11 4.88 2.89
N THR A 194 -4.28 5.52 2.81
CA THR A 194 -5.54 4.85 2.46
C THR A 194 -6.21 5.61 1.33
N THR A 195 -6.72 4.89 0.32
CA THR A 195 -7.45 5.46 -0.82
C THR A 195 -8.92 5.68 -0.47
N PRO A 196 -9.70 6.44 -1.28
CA PRO A 196 -11.15 6.56 -1.12
C PRO A 196 -11.89 5.22 -1.18
N ALA A 197 -11.36 4.23 -1.89
CA ALA A 197 -11.90 2.87 -1.96
C ALA A 197 -11.58 2.01 -0.72
N GLY A 198 -10.86 2.56 0.27
CA GLY A 198 -10.47 1.86 1.50
C GLY A 198 -9.21 0.98 1.37
N CYS A 199 -8.52 0.99 0.23
CA CYS A 199 -7.27 0.26 0.07
C CYS A 199 -6.15 0.97 0.82
N SER A 200 -5.31 0.23 1.54
CA SER A 200 -4.20 0.79 2.30
C SER A 200 -2.86 0.15 1.93
N ALA A 201 -1.80 0.94 2.03
CA ALA A 201 -0.42 0.46 1.95
C ALA A 201 0.46 1.23 2.92
N THR A 202 1.49 0.56 3.43
CA THR A 202 2.47 1.14 4.37
C THR A 202 3.85 1.11 3.73
N SER A 203 4.59 2.21 3.85
CA SER A 203 5.98 2.29 3.39
C SER A 203 6.89 1.38 4.19
N SER A 204 8.04 1.04 3.64
CA SER A 204 9.19 0.58 4.45
C SER A 204 9.58 1.66 5.47
N GLY A 205 10.19 1.22 6.57
CA GLY A 205 10.67 2.13 7.60
C GLY A 205 11.82 3.01 7.09
N PHE A 206 11.75 4.31 7.39
CA PHE A 206 12.79 5.30 7.10
C PHE A 206 13.51 5.68 8.39
N ALA A 207 14.83 5.46 8.45
CA ALA A 207 15.64 5.75 9.63
C ALA A 207 16.01 7.23 9.71
N VAL A 208 15.77 7.83 10.88
CA VAL A 208 16.19 9.19 11.27
C VAL A 208 17.16 9.07 12.41
N THR A 209 18.28 9.78 12.36
CA THR A 209 19.27 9.86 13.41
C THR A 209 19.44 11.31 13.89
N ILE A 210 19.20 11.55 15.17
CA ILE A 210 19.49 12.83 15.82
C ILE A 210 20.69 12.62 16.73
N LEU A 211 21.82 13.21 16.36
CA LEU A 211 23.08 13.07 17.08
C LEU A 211 23.14 14.00 18.28
N THR A 212 23.50 13.44 19.42
CA THR A 212 23.92 14.22 20.61
C THR A 212 25.40 14.01 20.83
N VAL A 213 26.14 15.11 21.00
CA VAL A 213 27.57 15.02 21.31
C VAL A 213 27.79 15.13 22.81
N SER A 214 28.60 14.22 23.35
CA SER A 214 28.98 14.26 24.75
C SER A 214 30.14 15.22 25.01
N THR A 215 30.29 15.66 26.26
CA THR A 215 31.46 16.42 26.70
C THR A 215 32.72 15.55 26.60
N PRO A 216 33.83 16.07 26.00
CA PRO A 216 35.09 15.34 25.95
C PRO A 216 35.59 14.94 27.33
N SER A 217 36.20 13.74 27.41
CA SER A 217 36.74 13.16 28.66
C SER A 217 38.23 12.91 28.55
N SER A 218 38.84 12.29 29.58
CA SER A 218 40.28 11.99 29.62
C SER A 218 41.17 13.21 29.39
N LEU A 219 40.83 14.28 30.08
CA LEU A 219 41.47 15.59 29.91
C LEU A 219 42.85 15.60 30.62
N SER A 220 43.88 16.11 29.95
CA SER A 220 45.19 16.31 30.54
C SER A 220 45.93 17.44 29.85
N SER A 221 46.93 18.00 30.54
CA SER A 221 47.88 18.94 29.96
C SER A 221 49.30 18.30 29.94
N SER A 222 50.00 18.47 28.83
CA SER A 222 51.34 17.93 28.62
C SER A 222 52.25 18.96 27.90
N ASN A 223 53.54 18.66 27.78
CA ASN A 223 54.53 19.51 27.10
C ASN A 223 54.42 20.95 27.56
N ILE A 224 54.37 21.12 28.91
CA ILE A 224 54.27 22.46 29.54
C ILE A 224 55.67 23.07 29.55
N GLU A 225 55.77 24.20 28.92
CA GLU A 225 57.00 24.98 28.79
C GLU A 225 56.80 26.44 29.30
N LEU A 226 57.74 27.32 29.07
CA LEU A 226 57.67 28.70 29.48
C LEU A 226 56.46 29.43 28.87
N THR A 227 56.20 29.20 27.56
CA THR A 227 55.21 29.97 26.78
C THR A 227 54.24 29.11 26.01
N LYS A 228 54.20 27.80 26.27
CA LYS A 228 53.27 26.86 25.57
C LYS A 228 52.89 25.66 26.43
N ALA A 229 51.77 25.08 26.08
CA ALA A 229 51.29 23.82 26.66
C ALA A 229 50.40 23.09 25.66
N THR A 230 50.29 21.77 25.77
CA THR A 230 49.42 20.92 24.94
C THR A 230 48.25 20.43 25.79
N MET A 231 47.03 20.66 25.35
CA MET A 231 45.81 20.10 25.93
C MET A 231 45.48 18.81 25.17
N ASN A 232 45.07 17.76 25.92
CA ASN A 232 44.73 16.45 25.37
C ASN A 232 43.35 16.04 25.88
N TRP A 233 42.62 15.27 25.04
CA TRP A 233 41.27 14.78 25.34
C TRP A 233 40.96 13.49 24.61
N ALA A 234 39.95 12.76 25.03
CA ALA A 234 39.43 11.61 24.28
C ALA A 234 38.50 12.08 23.14
N SER A 235 38.51 11.36 22.00
CA SER A 235 37.59 11.63 20.87
C SER A 235 36.14 11.42 21.31
N VAL A 236 35.25 12.22 20.76
CA VAL A 236 33.80 12.14 20.95
C VAL A 236 33.14 11.68 19.64
N SER A 237 32.37 10.60 19.71
CA SER A 237 31.61 10.10 18.56
C SER A 237 30.57 11.12 18.11
N GLY A 238 30.46 11.35 16.80
CA GLY A 238 29.54 12.33 16.22
C GLY A 238 29.97 13.79 16.35
N ALA A 239 31.13 14.08 16.96
CA ALA A 239 31.67 15.43 16.97
C ALA A 239 32.12 15.85 15.56
N HIS A 240 31.76 17.07 15.15
CA HIS A 240 32.28 17.75 13.96
C HIS A 240 33.60 18.44 14.29
N HIS A 241 33.67 19.11 15.45
CA HIS A 241 34.86 19.81 15.91
C HIS A 241 34.84 19.98 17.44
N TYR A 242 35.95 20.50 17.98
CA TYR A 242 36.08 20.89 19.39
C TYR A 242 36.41 22.36 19.50
N ASP A 243 35.90 22.98 20.60
CA ASP A 243 36.29 24.32 21.01
C ASP A 243 36.95 24.25 22.41
N ILE A 244 38.03 25.00 22.61
CA ILE A 244 38.70 25.15 23.88
C ILE A 244 38.58 26.62 24.32
N ARG A 245 38.13 26.81 25.56
CA ARG A 245 38.23 28.06 26.25
C ARG A 245 39.31 28.01 27.32
N MET A 246 39.94 29.11 27.55
CA MET A 246 41.05 29.24 28.51
C MET A 246 40.98 30.57 29.20
N ARG A 247 41.59 30.62 30.42
CA ARG A 247 41.81 31.85 31.15
C ARG A 247 43.06 31.73 32.06
N VAL A 248 43.64 32.81 32.46
CA VAL A 248 44.46 32.87 33.66
C VAL A 248 43.56 32.59 34.86
N GLN A 249 44.05 31.84 35.83
CA GLN A 249 43.26 31.44 36.99
C GLN A 249 42.58 32.64 37.65
N GLY A 250 41.24 32.56 37.81
CA GLY A 250 40.43 33.64 38.40
C GLY A 250 39.99 34.73 37.40
N ALA A 251 40.51 34.78 36.16
CA ALA A 251 40.11 35.70 35.14
C ALA A 251 38.84 35.26 34.39
N SER A 252 38.33 36.08 33.47
CA SER A 252 37.19 35.73 32.60
C SER A 252 37.58 34.72 31.55
N TRP A 253 36.65 33.81 31.20
CA TRP A 253 36.84 32.84 30.15
C TRP A 253 36.88 33.48 28.76
N THR A 254 37.81 33.05 27.89
CA THR A 254 37.90 33.43 26.48
C THR A 254 38.01 32.18 25.61
N ILE A 255 37.47 32.21 24.41
CA ILE A 255 37.72 31.13 23.42
C ILE A 255 39.20 31.22 23.00
N ALA A 256 39.94 30.22 23.35
CA ALA A 256 41.37 30.16 23.05
C ALA A 256 41.66 29.49 21.70
N MET A 257 40.86 28.49 21.35
CA MET A 257 40.92 27.74 20.07
C MET A 257 39.52 27.23 19.72
N ASN A 258 39.12 27.38 18.49
CA ASN A 258 37.81 26.94 17.99
C ASN A 258 37.98 26.11 16.71
N ASN A 259 36.94 25.40 16.33
CA ASN A 259 36.88 24.58 15.11
C ASN A 259 38.04 23.59 15.00
N ILE A 260 38.49 22.98 16.11
CA ILE A 260 39.52 21.93 16.09
C ILE A 260 38.85 20.66 15.50
N PRO A 261 39.31 20.15 14.34
CA PRO A 261 38.69 18.99 13.67
C PRO A 261 38.54 17.77 14.59
N SER A 262 37.47 17.02 14.45
CA SER A 262 37.14 15.88 15.31
C SER A 262 38.18 14.76 15.33
N GLY A 263 39.01 14.65 14.29
CA GLY A 263 40.13 13.71 14.25
C GLY A 263 41.34 14.12 15.11
N ILE A 264 41.33 15.32 15.68
CA ILE A 264 42.40 15.86 16.54
C ILE A 264 41.98 15.67 18.01
N THR A 265 42.86 15.02 18.80
CA THR A 265 42.63 14.78 20.22
C THR A 265 43.69 15.45 21.11
N SER A 266 44.54 16.28 20.53
CA SER A 266 45.50 17.12 21.23
C SER A 266 45.76 18.42 20.48
N LYS A 267 45.95 19.52 21.18
CA LYS A 267 46.26 20.82 20.58
C LYS A 267 47.18 21.66 21.49
N GLN A 268 48.24 22.17 20.86
CA GLN A 268 49.16 23.07 21.53
C GLN A 268 48.63 24.53 21.48
N LYS A 269 48.71 25.21 22.61
CA LYS A 269 48.55 26.65 22.79
C LYS A 269 49.90 27.28 23.03
N SER A 270 50.28 28.28 22.24
CA SER A 270 51.47 29.07 22.37
C SER A 270 51.16 30.49 22.84
N ASN A 271 52.17 31.32 23.05
CA ASN A 271 52.11 32.70 23.53
C ASN A 271 51.47 32.81 24.92
N LEU A 272 51.82 31.90 25.80
CA LEU A 272 51.43 31.95 27.20
C LEU A 272 52.46 32.77 28.01
N THR A 273 52.04 33.31 29.13
CA THR A 273 52.91 34.00 30.04
C THR A 273 53.64 33.00 30.95
N PRO A 274 54.97 33.12 31.14
CA PRO A 274 55.72 32.28 32.08
C PRO A 274 55.20 32.42 33.51
N SER A 275 55.47 31.39 34.35
CA SER A 275 55.13 31.34 35.79
C SER A 275 53.64 31.60 36.07
N THR A 276 52.74 31.26 35.11
CA THR A 276 51.34 31.64 35.20
C THR A 276 50.46 30.37 35.21
N THR A 277 49.50 30.33 36.14
CA THR A 277 48.51 29.27 36.20
C THR A 277 47.36 29.56 35.27
N TYR A 278 47.08 28.63 34.38
CA TYR A 278 45.96 28.66 33.43
C TYR A 278 44.92 27.62 33.77
N GLU A 279 43.68 27.96 33.53
CA GLU A 279 42.52 27.07 33.54
C GLU A 279 41.99 26.91 32.10
N TRP A 280 41.58 25.72 31.74
CA TRP A 280 41.00 25.43 30.46
C TRP A 280 39.86 24.44 30.53
N GLN A 281 38.96 24.53 29.58
CA GLN A 281 37.82 23.65 29.35
C GLN A 281 37.64 23.41 27.86
N ILE A 282 37.03 22.27 27.55
CA ILE A 282 36.77 21.87 26.16
C ILE A 282 35.28 21.47 26.00
N ARG A 283 34.74 21.69 24.86
CA ARG A 283 33.44 21.15 24.44
C ARG A 283 33.55 20.56 23.04
N SER A 284 32.62 19.65 22.71
CA SER A 284 32.41 19.15 21.34
C SER A 284 31.24 19.86 20.68
N ALA A 285 31.28 20.01 19.37
CA ALA A 285 30.20 20.51 18.53
C ALA A 285 29.81 19.47 17.50
N CYS A 286 28.53 19.29 17.26
CA CYS A 286 28.00 18.36 16.26
C CYS A 286 27.97 18.98 14.87
N SER A 287 27.80 20.30 14.76
CA SER A 287 27.69 21.06 13.51
C SER A 287 28.81 22.09 13.37
N SER A 288 29.04 22.58 12.17
CA SER A 288 30.06 23.61 11.89
C SER A 288 29.72 24.97 12.50
N ASP A 289 28.44 25.25 12.75
CA ASP A 289 27.92 26.53 13.22
C ASP A 289 27.78 26.65 14.74
N THR A 290 28.25 25.66 15.49
CA THR A 290 28.14 25.59 16.97
C THR A 290 26.70 25.68 17.53
N SER A 291 25.68 25.48 16.70
CA SER A 291 24.26 25.47 17.15
C SER A 291 23.93 24.30 18.06
N SER A 292 24.67 23.20 17.96
CA SER A 292 24.53 22.01 18.78
C SER A 292 25.88 21.62 19.39
N VAL A 293 26.08 21.94 20.65
CA VAL A 293 27.32 21.71 21.39
C VAL A 293 27.07 20.97 22.70
N SER A 294 28.08 20.27 23.20
CA SER A 294 28.06 19.74 24.55
C SER A 294 28.20 20.84 25.60
N ALA A 295 27.93 20.51 26.86
CA ALA A 295 28.39 21.33 27.95
C ALA A 295 29.94 21.46 27.93
N TRP A 296 30.46 22.51 28.56
CA TRP A 296 31.88 22.62 28.81
C TRP A 296 32.33 21.54 29.80
N SER A 297 33.53 21.00 29.61
CA SER A 297 34.12 20.00 30.50
C SER A 297 34.37 20.54 31.92
N SER A 298 34.73 19.66 32.82
CA SER A 298 35.41 20.06 34.08
C SER A 298 36.65 20.90 33.80
N THR A 299 36.91 21.87 34.66
CA THR A 299 38.12 22.72 34.58
C THR A 299 39.38 21.93 34.80
N GLN A 300 40.34 22.04 33.91
CA GLN A 300 41.68 21.56 34.02
C GLN A 300 42.64 22.71 34.27
N THR A 301 43.71 22.49 35.00
CA THR A 301 44.71 23.49 35.33
C THR A 301 46.12 23.05 34.95
N PHE A 302 46.94 23.99 34.58
CA PHE A 302 48.39 23.82 34.46
C PHE A 302 49.14 25.13 34.77
N THR A 303 50.40 25.03 35.13
CA THR A 303 51.21 26.22 35.36
C THR A 303 52.43 26.18 34.42
N THR A 304 52.65 27.25 33.66
CA THR A 304 53.82 27.41 32.77
C THR A 304 55.12 27.51 33.61
N LEU A 305 56.25 27.06 32.99
CA LEU A 305 57.52 27.03 33.68
C LEU A 305 58.02 28.45 34.06
N THR A 306 58.84 28.49 35.09
CA THR A 306 59.50 29.71 35.53
C THR A 306 60.78 29.94 34.74
N PRO A 307 61.05 31.16 34.26
CA PRO A 307 62.35 31.49 33.64
C PRO A 307 63.50 31.29 34.66
N CYS A 308 64.62 30.71 34.17
CA CYS A 308 65.83 30.60 34.95
C CYS A 308 66.52 31.95 35.14
#